data_7f9f78e129940982d7b123864809dac2
#
_entry.id   7f9f78e129940982d7b123864809dac2
#
_cell.length_a   1.000
_cell.length_b   1.000
_cell.length_c   1.000
_cell.angle_alpha   90.00
_cell.angle_beta   90.00
_cell.angle_gamma   90.00
#
_symmetry.space_group_name_H-M   'P 1'
#
loop_
_entity.id
_entity.type
_entity.pdbx_description
1 polymer ?
#
loop_
_entity_poly.entity_id
_entity_poly.type
_entity_poly.pdbx_seq_one_letter_code
_entity_poly.pdbx_strand_id
1 'polypeptide(L)'
;MRRAAATRPADADGFNLQYTQGVGSFSTFDEFLRLTYGNDRWQTSTRVVYSSSPNDFKYRNYDKNVLILDDDHNIERNKSGAYHDFHALQEVYYNTGHGDRFGLQAWYVNSKRGLPMLSVDHKENDDYLNQQREQTLRSILSWDHLRKKWKVGVKAGYIHTWMAYDYERELGNGKMEKMIRSRSTINTFFGQVDGEYYLGEKWLFTATVSAHQHLVRSIDKNIIPMDNQQPTDPNGNKTKVPVGYDKGRIELSGYVSIRYRPTERLGLSIGLREEMFGSEWTPIIPAFFTDYLISKRGNLVAKASISRNYRFPSLNDLYFLPGGNPDLKKEHGFTYDAGLSFATGRDGVYTLRGEATWFDSYIDNWIVWLPTAKGFWTPKNVKEVHAYGVEVKAGLDVQLAKDWQLSADGNFSWTPSINHGDPVDWYDKAIGKQLVYIPEFSASVTGHLTYRSWRFTYKWCYYSERFTTSDNDMKTKIGRVKPYFMSDISLEKAFSFRWADLSLKGVINNLFNEEYQSVLSRPMPRLNYEIFLDIRPKWGKRNKKQ
;
A
#
# COMPACT_ATOMS: atom_id res chain seq x y z
N MET A 1 0.94 33.87 7.02
CA MET A 1 1.16 32.98 5.84
C MET A 1 2.41 32.14 6.07
N ARG A 2 2.29 30.90 6.56
CA ARG A 2 3.40 29.95 6.49
C ARG A 2 3.49 29.50 5.04
N ARG A 3 4.61 29.82 4.37
CA ARG A 3 4.96 29.27 3.08
C ARG A 3 4.90 27.75 3.21
N ALA A 4 4.01 27.10 2.46
CA ALA A 4 4.18 25.69 2.16
C ALA A 4 5.49 25.58 1.37
N ALA A 5 6.59 25.34 2.08
CA ALA A 5 7.84 24.99 1.46
C ALA A 5 7.53 23.69 0.68
N ALA A 6 7.66 23.73 -0.64
CA ALA A 6 7.78 22.52 -1.41
C ALA A 6 8.76 21.64 -0.64
N THR A 7 8.35 20.42 -0.31
CA THR A 7 9.18 19.47 0.44
C THR A 7 10.51 19.35 -0.28
N ARG A 8 11.51 20.05 0.25
CA ARG A 8 12.89 19.86 -0.17
C ARG A 8 13.21 18.40 0.16
N PRO A 9 13.89 17.65 -0.72
CA PRO A 9 14.62 16.50 -0.24
C PRO A 9 15.47 17.00 0.92
N ALA A 10 15.20 16.50 2.12
CA ALA A 10 15.74 17.08 3.34
C ALA A 10 17.26 17.24 3.24
N ASP A 11 17.75 18.44 3.58
CA ASP A 11 19.07 18.76 4.09
C ASP A 11 20.27 18.44 3.20
N ALA A 12 20.32 18.94 1.97
CA ALA A 12 21.52 18.75 1.19
C ALA A 12 22.21 20.08 0.83
N ASP A 13 22.73 20.77 1.81
CA ASP A 13 23.87 21.65 1.56
C ASP A 13 25.12 20.76 1.50
N GLY A 14 25.67 20.59 0.29
CA GLY A 14 26.82 19.73 0.05
C GLY A 14 26.46 18.27 -0.23
N PHE A 15 27.42 17.40 -0.01
CA PHE A 15 27.31 15.96 -0.27
C PHE A 15 27.06 15.19 1.03
N ASN A 16 26.06 14.31 1.01
CA ASN A 16 25.75 13.41 2.13
C ASN A 16 25.62 11.97 1.62
N LEU A 17 26.13 11.03 2.41
CA LEU A 17 26.06 9.60 2.20
C LEU A 17 25.40 8.95 3.42
N GLN A 18 24.52 8.04 3.19
CA GLN A 18 24.01 7.10 4.19
C GLN A 18 24.07 5.68 3.61
N TYR A 19 24.65 4.77 4.36
CA TYR A 19 24.64 3.34 4.04
C TYR A 19 24.09 2.57 5.22
N THR A 20 23.16 1.65 4.98
CA THR A 20 22.60 0.78 6.00
C THR A 20 22.71 -0.66 5.55
N GLN A 21 23.29 -1.49 6.39
CA GLN A 21 23.36 -2.94 6.23
C GLN A 21 22.45 -3.60 7.26
N GLY A 22 21.57 -4.48 6.82
CA GLY A 22 20.71 -5.33 7.64
C GLY A 22 20.99 -6.80 7.42
N VAL A 23 20.93 -7.58 8.49
CA VAL A 23 20.95 -9.05 8.47
C VAL A 23 19.92 -9.57 9.46
N GLY A 24 19.27 -10.68 9.14
CA GLY A 24 18.20 -11.18 9.98
C GLY A 24 17.94 -12.68 9.85
N SER A 25 16.94 -13.13 10.60
CA SER A 25 16.41 -14.49 10.53
C SER A 25 16.10 -14.88 9.09
N PHE A 26 16.11 -16.18 8.81
CA PHE A 26 15.83 -16.75 7.48
C PHE A 26 16.83 -16.27 6.41
N SER A 27 18.09 -16.03 6.82
CA SER A 27 19.16 -15.50 5.97
C SER A 27 18.75 -14.22 5.23
N THR A 28 17.99 -13.36 5.91
CA THR A 28 17.59 -12.07 5.36
C THR A 28 18.80 -11.15 5.29
N PHE A 29 18.92 -10.45 4.16
CA PHE A 29 19.99 -9.53 3.85
C PHE A 29 19.40 -8.27 3.23
N ASP A 30 19.64 -7.11 3.85
CA ASP A 30 19.11 -5.82 3.45
C ASP A 30 20.23 -4.81 3.27
N GLU A 31 20.22 -4.08 2.17
CA GLU A 31 21.11 -2.97 1.91
C GLU A 31 20.35 -1.73 1.50
N PHE A 32 20.75 -0.60 2.05
CA PHE A 32 20.24 0.70 1.66
C PHE A 32 21.41 1.67 1.48
N LEU A 33 21.46 2.30 0.31
CA LEU A 33 22.39 3.38 0.00
C LEU A 33 21.60 4.63 -0.36
N ARG A 34 21.95 5.75 0.25
CA ARG A 34 21.44 7.07 -0.12
C ARG A 34 22.60 8.03 -0.33
N LEU A 35 22.65 8.62 -1.52
CA LEU A 35 23.56 9.71 -1.86
C LEU A 35 22.72 10.95 -2.12
N THR A 36 23.05 12.06 -1.48
CA THR A 36 22.40 13.33 -1.77
C THR A 36 23.47 14.41 -1.98
N TYR A 37 23.19 15.28 -2.93
CA TYR A 37 23.98 16.49 -3.15
C TYR A 37 23.03 17.65 -3.39
N GLY A 38 23.34 18.80 -2.80
CA GLY A 38 22.56 20.00 -3.00
C GLY A 38 23.40 21.27 -2.91
N ASN A 39 22.90 22.28 -3.61
CA ASN A 39 23.29 23.67 -3.48
C ASN A 39 22.05 24.54 -3.74
N ASP A 40 22.23 25.85 -3.85
CA ASP A 40 21.12 26.81 -4.04
C ASP A 40 20.26 26.51 -5.29
N ARG A 41 20.83 25.88 -6.31
CA ARG A 41 20.16 25.64 -7.60
C ARG A 41 19.86 24.16 -7.82
N TRP A 42 20.82 23.29 -7.52
CA TRP A 42 20.72 21.85 -7.81
C TRP A 42 20.49 21.04 -6.54
N GLN A 43 19.62 20.07 -6.64
CA GLN A 43 19.40 19.04 -5.63
C GLN A 43 19.30 17.68 -6.33
N THR A 44 20.08 16.73 -5.87
CA THR A 44 20.01 15.35 -6.38
C THR A 44 19.99 14.35 -5.24
N SER A 45 19.27 13.26 -5.44
CA SER A 45 19.18 12.15 -4.50
C SER A 45 19.18 10.84 -5.27
N THR A 46 20.14 9.97 -4.97
CA THR A 46 20.18 8.59 -5.44
C THR A 46 19.89 7.69 -4.26
N ARG A 47 18.95 6.76 -4.41
CA ARG A 47 18.64 5.73 -3.40
C ARG A 47 18.68 4.37 -4.07
N VAL A 48 19.41 3.45 -3.45
CA VAL A 48 19.45 2.05 -3.87
C VAL A 48 19.03 1.21 -2.68
N VAL A 49 18.14 0.27 -2.91
CA VAL A 49 17.68 -0.71 -1.94
C VAL A 49 17.87 -2.09 -2.54
N TYR A 50 18.43 -2.99 -1.78
CA TYR A 50 18.45 -4.41 -2.09
C TYR A 50 17.99 -5.19 -0.88
N SER A 51 17.08 -6.13 -1.07
CA SER A 51 16.61 -7.03 -0.02
C SER A 51 16.47 -8.43 -0.58
N SER A 52 16.92 -9.42 0.18
CA SER A 52 16.78 -10.82 -0.20
C SER A 52 16.63 -11.73 1.02
N SER A 53 15.88 -12.80 0.87
CA SER A 53 15.77 -13.86 1.86
C SER A 53 15.26 -15.15 1.21
N PRO A 54 15.72 -16.33 1.61
CA PRO A 54 15.04 -17.60 1.39
C PRO A 54 13.65 -17.65 2.00
N ASN A 55 13.43 -16.90 3.10
CA ASN A 55 12.16 -16.78 3.81
C ASN A 55 11.55 -18.17 4.13
N ASP A 56 12.41 -19.11 4.54
CA ASP A 56 12.12 -20.54 4.75
C ASP A 56 11.77 -20.87 6.21
N PHE A 57 11.05 -19.95 6.88
CA PHE A 57 10.67 -20.11 8.27
C PHE A 57 9.88 -21.39 8.53
N LYS A 58 9.99 -21.91 9.76
CA LYS A 58 9.19 -23.03 10.23
C LYS A 58 7.83 -22.55 10.75
N TYR A 59 6.80 -23.32 10.46
CA TYR A 59 5.45 -23.10 10.98
C TYR A 59 4.76 -24.41 11.33
N ARG A 60 3.73 -24.35 12.17
CA ARG A 60 2.89 -25.50 12.48
C ARG A 60 1.73 -25.56 11.49
N ASN A 61 1.58 -26.68 10.79
CA ASN A 61 0.50 -26.87 9.84
C ASN A 61 -0.73 -27.49 10.52
N TYR A 62 -1.68 -26.66 10.91
CA TYR A 62 -2.96 -27.09 11.50
C TYR A 62 -3.98 -27.61 10.49
N ASP A 63 -3.73 -27.46 9.21
CA ASP A 63 -4.65 -27.84 8.13
C ASP A 63 -4.52 -29.32 7.79
N LYS A 64 -3.41 -29.97 8.15
CA LYS A 64 -3.23 -31.41 8.01
C LYS A 64 -4.07 -32.18 9.02
N ASN A 65 -4.70 -33.23 8.57
CA ASN A 65 -5.65 -34.09 9.32
C ASN A 65 -5.05 -34.54 10.66
N VAL A 66 -5.66 -34.12 11.76
CA VAL A 66 -5.15 -34.15 13.14
C VAL A 66 -5.42 -35.52 13.81
N LEU A 67 -5.33 -36.62 13.12
CA LEU A 67 -5.37 -37.96 13.75
C LEU A 67 -4.02 -38.39 14.35
N ILE A 68 -2.97 -37.63 14.10
CA ILE A 68 -1.62 -37.85 14.67
C ILE A 68 -1.42 -36.85 15.82
N LEU A 69 -1.53 -37.32 17.04
CA LEU A 69 -1.40 -36.58 18.29
C LEU A 69 0.05 -36.14 18.59
N ASP A 70 0.98 -36.29 17.67
CA ASP A 70 2.39 -35.95 17.86
C ASP A 70 2.66 -34.54 17.34
N ASP A 71 2.94 -33.63 18.27
CA ASP A 71 3.12 -32.19 18.02
C ASP A 71 4.31 -31.88 17.08
N ASP A 72 5.30 -32.73 17.00
CA ASP A 72 6.52 -32.51 16.20
C ASP A 72 6.33 -32.84 14.70
N HIS A 73 5.35 -33.70 14.35
CA HIS A 73 5.11 -34.13 12.97
C HIS A 73 4.37 -33.09 12.12
N ASN A 74 3.84 -32.02 12.72
CA ASN A 74 3.12 -30.96 12.02
C ASN A 74 3.98 -29.71 11.72
N ILE A 75 5.27 -29.75 12.02
CA ILE A 75 6.17 -28.62 11.74
C ILE A 75 6.69 -28.72 10.32
N GLU A 76 6.36 -27.74 9.51
CA GLU A 76 6.78 -27.60 8.11
C GLU A 76 7.63 -26.37 7.89
N ARG A 77 8.32 -26.33 6.74
CA ARG A 77 9.03 -25.13 6.26
C ARG A 77 8.22 -24.43 5.17
N ASN A 78 8.25 -23.10 5.19
CA ASN A 78 7.73 -22.28 4.12
C ASN A 78 8.54 -22.51 2.84
N LYS A 79 8.01 -23.30 1.91
CA LYS A 79 8.63 -23.58 0.61
C LYS A 79 8.27 -22.48 -0.39
N SER A 80 9.16 -22.19 -1.33
CA SER A 80 8.94 -21.15 -2.37
C SER A 80 8.62 -19.76 -1.81
N GLY A 81 9.16 -19.40 -0.64
CA GLY A 81 9.00 -18.07 -0.06
C GLY A 81 10.12 -17.10 -0.40
N ALA A 82 11.16 -17.54 -1.11
CA ALA A 82 12.34 -16.74 -1.39
C ALA A 82 12.02 -15.48 -2.21
N TYR A 83 12.69 -14.38 -1.88
CA TYR A 83 12.58 -13.13 -2.63
C TYR A 83 13.92 -12.44 -2.84
N HIS A 84 13.99 -11.64 -3.91
CA HIS A 84 15.08 -10.72 -4.23
C HIS A 84 14.44 -9.46 -4.80
N ASP A 85 14.58 -8.37 -4.09
CA ASP A 85 14.04 -7.06 -4.48
C ASP A 85 15.17 -6.06 -4.63
N PHE A 86 15.28 -5.44 -5.81
CA PHE A 86 16.22 -4.37 -6.10
C PHE A 86 15.47 -3.13 -6.55
N HIS A 87 15.76 -1.99 -5.93
CA HIS A 87 15.21 -0.69 -6.29
C HIS A 87 16.31 0.33 -6.47
N ALA A 88 16.23 1.12 -7.53
CA ALA A 88 17.09 2.27 -7.74
C ALA A 88 16.23 3.50 -8.06
N LEU A 89 16.31 4.55 -7.25
CA LEU A 89 15.60 5.80 -7.43
C LEU A 89 16.60 6.93 -7.61
N GLN A 90 16.49 7.66 -8.72
CA GLN A 90 17.23 8.87 -9.00
C GLN A 90 16.28 10.06 -9.06
N GLU A 91 16.61 11.11 -8.33
CA GLU A 91 15.90 12.38 -8.36
C GLU A 91 16.88 13.51 -8.64
N VAL A 92 16.53 14.41 -9.54
CA VAL A 92 17.30 15.61 -9.86
C VAL A 92 16.34 16.77 -9.94
N TYR A 93 16.65 17.86 -9.22
CA TYR A 93 15.87 19.09 -9.25
C TYR A 93 16.77 20.27 -9.54
N TYR A 94 16.25 21.18 -10.36
CA TYR A 94 16.87 22.45 -10.67
C TYR A 94 15.94 23.60 -10.32
N ASN A 95 16.42 24.53 -9.49
CA ASN A 95 15.71 25.73 -9.08
C ASN A 95 16.33 26.94 -9.78
N THR A 96 15.53 27.73 -10.49
CA THR A 96 16.03 28.91 -11.21
C THR A 96 16.30 30.11 -10.29
N GLY A 97 15.79 30.09 -9.05
CA GLY A 97 15.80 31.22 -8.13
C GLY A 97 14.65 32.22 -8.34
N HIS A 98 13.92 32.12 -9.46
CA HIS A 98 12.83 33.04 -9.82
C HIS A 98 11.43 32.40 -9.64
N GLY A 99 11.34 31.30 -8.88
CA GLY A 99 10.10 30.59 -8.56
C GLY A 99 9.81 29.40 -9.46
N ASP A 100 10.72 29.05 -10.40
CA ASP A 100 10.62 27.85 -11.20
C ASP A 100 11.48 26.73 -10.63
N ARG A 101 10.91 25.53 -10.62
CA ARG A 101 11.60 24.30 -10.26
C ARG A 101 11.31 23.22 -11.30
N PHE A 102 12.36 22.70 -11.88
CA PHE A 102 12.32 21.53 -12.77
C PHE A 102 12.74 20.29 -12.01
N GLY A 103 12.07 19.16 -12.27
CA GLY A 103 12.38 17.88 -11.64
C GLY A 103 12.40 16.75 -12.66
N LEU A 104 13.39 15.86 -12.52
CA LEU A 104 13.46 14.57 -13.18
C LEU A 104 13.55 13.50 -12.11
N GLN A 105 12.65 12.53 -12.16
CA GLN A 105 12.65 11.38 -11.27
C GLN A 105 12.61 10.11 -12.11
N ALA A 106 13.44 9.14 -11.77
CA ALA A 106 13.44 7.82 -12.37
C ALA A 106 13.55 6.75 -11.28
N TRP A 107 12.62 5.80 -11.28
CA TRP A 107 12.60 4.70 -10.34
C TRP A 107 12.53 3.37 -11.08
N TYR A 108 13.57 2.55 -10.90
CA TYR A 108 13.64 1.21 -11.41
C TYR A 108 13.42 0.20 -10.28
N VAL A 109 12.62 -0.82 -10.56
CA VAL A 109 12.32 -1.96 -9.69
C VAL A 109 12.64 -3.24 -10.45
N ASN A 110 13.34 -4.16 -9.80
CA ASN A 110 13.53 -5.52 -10.27
C ASN A 110 13.26 -6.47 -9.09
N SER A 111 12.15 -7.17 -9.14
CA SER A 111 11.67 -8.06 -8.09
C SER A 111 11.50 -9.48 -8.61
N LYS A 112 11.97 -10.44 -7.84
CA LYS A 112 11.67 -11.86 -8.02
C LYS A 112 11.22 -12.42 -6.69
N ARG A 113 10.04 -13.02 -6.65
CA ARG A 113 9.50 -13.61 -5.43
C ARG A 113 8.84 -14.94 -5.70
N GLY A 114 9.10 -15.88 -4.84
CA GLY A 114 8.34 -17.11 -4.72
C GLY A 114 6.98 -16.84 -4.09
N LEU A 115 5.99 -17.63 -4.43
CA LEU A 115 4.63 -17.59 -3.90
C LEU A 115 4.35 -18.95 -3.23
N PRO A 116 4.43 -19.05 -1.89
CA PRO A 116 4.13 -20.28 -1.20
C PRO A 116 2.72 -20.80 -1.52
N MET A 117 2.54 -22.09 -1.61
CA MET A 117 1.21 -22.69 -1.68
C MET A 117 0.49 -22.52 -0.34
N LEU A 118 -0.83 -22.68 -0.35
CA LEU A 118 -1.60 -22.73 0.89
C LEU A 118 -1.17 -23.97 1.71
N SER A 119 -1.10 -23.84 3.03
CA SER A 119 -0.68 -24.94 3.90
C SER A 119 -1.58 -26.19 3.78
N VAL A 120 -2.86 -26.00 3.44
CA VAL A 120 -3.82 -27.07 3.18
C VAL A 120 -3.45 -27.91 1.94
N ASP A 121 -2.85 -27.27 0.93
CA ASP A 121 -2.47 -27.91 -0.33
C ASP A 121 -1.04 -28.48 -0.31
N HIS A 122 -0.30 -28.24 0.78
CA HIS A 122 1.10 -28.63 0.89
C HIS A 122 1.24 -30.13 1.11
N LYS A 123 1.93 -30.82 0.20
CA LYS A 123 2.35 -32.21 0.36
C LYS A 123 3.86 -32.26 0.62
N GLU A 124 4.29 -33.15 1.48
CA GLU A 124 5.68 -33.23 1.96
C GLU A 124 6.70 -33.44 0.82
N ASN A 125 6.32 -34.19 -0.21
CA ASN A 125 7.17 -34.53 -1.35
C ASN A 125 6.78 -33.81 -2.65
N ASP A 126 5.91 -32.79 -2.60
CA ASP A 126 5.55 -32.02 -3.79
C ASP A 126 6.67 -31.04 -4.16
N ASP A 127 7.30 -31.27 -5.30
CA ASP A 127 8.15 -30.29 -5.94
C ASP A 127 7.30 -29.36 -6.82
N TYR A 128 7.40 -28.06 -6.55
CA TYR A 128 6.73 -27.06 -7.35
C TYR A 128 7.57 -25.80 -7.47
N LEU A 129 7.41 -25.09 -8.57
CA LEU A 129 7.89 -23.75 -8.79
C LEU A 129 6.68 -22.82 -8.88
N ASN A 130 6.57 -21.85 -7.98
CA ASN A 130 5.53 -20.84 -8.01
C ASN A 130 6.19 -19.48 -7.77
N GLN A 131 6.40 -18.71 -8.84
CA GLN A 131 7.17 -17.49 -8.76
C GLN A 131 6.61 -16.38 -9.64
N GLN A 132 6.79 -15.14 -9.16
CA GLN A 132 6.55 -13.92 -9.89
C GLN A 132 7.85 -13.15 -10.09
N ARG A 133 8.02 -12.57 -11.26
CA ARG A 133 9.11 -11.63 -11.60
C ARG A 133 8.50 -10.35 -12.13
N GLU A 134 9.04 -9.23 -11.70
CA GLU A 134 8.60 -7.90 -12.11
C GLU A 134 9.82 -7.02 -12.42
N GLN A 135 9.75 -6.29 -13.51
CA GLN A 135 10.66 -5.20 -13.82
C GLN A 135 9.81 -3.97 -14.16
N THR A 136 10.00 -2.91 -13.41
CA THR A 136 9.23 -1.67 -13.61
C THR A 136 10.17 -0.48 -13.67
N LEU A 137 10.02 0.34 -14.70
CA LEU A 137 10.64 1.65 -14.81
C LEU A 137 9.54 2.71 -14.74
N ARG A 138 9.68 3.66 -13.83
CA ARG A 138 8.82 4.85 -13.71
C ARG A 138 9.68 6.08 -13.91
N SER A 139 9.26 6.98 -14.79
CA SER A 139 9.95 8.25 -15.02
C SER A 139 8.96 9.39 -15.03
N ILE A 140 9.33 10.51 -14.41
CA ILE A 140 8.50 11.71 -14.28
C ILE A 140 9.36 12.93 -14.55
N LEU A 141 8.89 13.79 -15.44
CA LEU A 141 9.33 15.17 -15.60
C LEU A 141 8.33 16.08 -14.91
N SER A 142 8.81 17.05 -14.16
CA SER A 142 7.95 18.02 -13.48
C SER A 142 8.49 19.44 -13.66
N TRP A 143 7.57 20.38 -13.75
CA TRP A 143 7.83 21.81 -13.66
C TRP A 143 6.83 22.43 -12.70
N ASP A 144 7.33 23.10 -11.67
CA ASP A 144 6.55 23.87 -10.71
C ASP A 144 6.93 25.35 -10.85
N HIS A 145 5.93 26.20 -10.97
CA HIS A 145 6.08 27.65 -10.98
C HIS A 145 5.30 28.26 -9.82
N LEU A 146 6.00 28.96 -8.94
CA LEU A 146 5.42 29.58 -7.75
C LEU A 146 5.55 31.09 -7.82
N ARG A 147 4.41 31.77 -7.72
CA ARG A 147 4.30 33.23 -7.60
C ARG A 147 3.54 33.61 -6.33
N LYS A 148 3.48 34.92 -6.06
CA LYS A 148 2.84 35.45 -4.84
C LYS A 148 1.36 35.03 -4.72
N LYS A 149 0.64 34.97 -5.83
CA LYS A 149 -0.82 34.70 -5.86
C LYS A 149 -1.22 33.39 -6.52
N TRP A 150 -0.32 32.74 -7.20
CA TRP A 150 -0.66 31.51 -7.93
C TRP A 150 0.52 30.55 -8.00
N LYS A 151 0.19 29.29 -8.12
CA LYS A 151 1.12 28.19 -8.35
C LYS A 151 0.60 27.36 -9.50
N VAL A 152 1.50 26.96 -10.39
CA VAL A 152 1.21 26.00 -11.46
C VAL A 152 2.23 24.88 -11.38
N GLY A 153 1.75 23.64 -11.50
CA GLY A 153 2.55 22.45 -11.63
C GLY A 153 2.20 21.72 -12.91
N VAL A 154 3.21 21.27 -13.64
CA VAL A 154 3.04 20.39 -14.81
C VAL A 154 3.87 19.16 -14.60
N LYS A 155 3.28 17.98 -14.84
CA LYS A 155 3.96 16.70 -14.77
C LYS A 155 3.66 15.90 -16.03
N ALA A 156 4.67 15.21 -16.54
CA ALA A 156 4.52 14.21 -17.57
C ALA A 156 5.35 12.99 -17.19
N GLY A 157 4.84 11.80 -17.44
CA GLY A 157 5.56 10.61 -17.04
C GLY A 157 5.24 9.39 -17.89
N TYR A 158 6.12 8.42 -17.75
CA TYR A 158 6.04 7.12 -18.40
C TYR A 158 6.32 6.01 -17.40
N ILE A 159 5.49 4.97 -17.44
CA ILE A 159 5.66 3.76 -16.64
C ILE A 159 5.69 2.58 -17.59
N HIS A 160 6.74 1.79 -17.48
CA HIS A 160 6.86 0.50 -18.17
C HIS A 160 6.96 -0.60 -17.12
N THR A 161 6.05 -1.57 -17.16
CA THR A 161 6.10 -2.76 -16.31
C THR A 161 6.10 -4.00 -17.17
N TRP A 162 7.09 -4.86 -16.96
CA TRP A 162 7.10 -6.22 -17.43
C TRP A 162 6.91 -7.15 -16.24
N MET A 163 5.99 -8.10 -16.35
CA MET A 163 5.69 -9.08 -15.31
C MET A 163 5.59 -10.47 -15.87
N ALA A 164 6.15 -11.43 -15.16
CA ALA A 164 6.08 -12.84 -15.47
C ALA A 164 5.61 -13.63 -14.26
N TYR A 165 4.64 -14.49 -14.45
CA TYR A 165 4.21 -15.46 -13.45
C TYR A 165 4.37 -16.86 -14.02
N ASP A 166 5.11 -17.71 -13.30
CA ASP A 166 5.38 -19.11 -13.66
C ASP A 166 4.92 -20.01 -12.51
N TYR A 167 4.04 -20.98 -12.84
CA TYR A 167 3.65 -22.05 -11.95
C TYR A 167 3.91 -23.41 -12.62
N GLU A 168 4.78 -24.20 -12.00
CA GLU A 168 5.14 -25.56 -12.43
C GLU A 168 4.92 -26.52 -11.26
N ARG A 169 4.47 -27.72 -11.53
CA ARG A 169 4.22 -28.75 -10.50
C ARG A 169 4.61 -30.12 -11.02
N GLU A 170 5.11 -30.99 -10.15
CA GLU A 170 5.33 -32.40 -10.45
C GLU A 170 4.00 -33.16 -10.44
N LEU A 171 3.73 -33.96 -11.48
CA LEU A 171 2.52 -34.75 -11.65
C LEU A 171 2.72 -36.26 -11.39
N GLY A 172 3.67 -36.63 -10.50
CA GLY A 172 3.84 -37.99 -10.03
C GLY A 172 4.73 -38.90 -10.90
N ASN A 173 5.47 -38.31 -11.85
CA ASN A 173 6.41 -39.06 -12.72
C ASN A 173 7.84 -38.50 -12.64
N GLY A 174 8.17 -37.70 -11.63
CA GLY A 174 9.46 -37.02 -11.48
C GLY A 174 9.67 -35.88 -12.50
N LYS A 175 8.65 -35.51 -13.28
CA LYS A 175 8.74 -34.49 -14.31
C LYS A 175 7.91 -33.26 -13.94
N MET A 176 8.56 -32.11 -13.92
CA MET A 176 7.90 -30.81 -13.70
C MET A 176 7.07 -30.42 -14.92
N GLU A 177 5.78 -30.21 -14.73
CA GLU A 177 4.88 -29.71 -15.77
C GLU A 177 4.51 -28.24 -15.54
N LYS A 178 4.57 -27.47 -16.63
CA LYS A 178 4.22 -26.05 -16.62
C LYS A 178 2.70 -25.89 -16.64
N MET A 179 2.16 -25.45 -15.52
CA MET A 179 0.72 -25.22 -15.35
C MET A 179 0.31 -23.85 -15.85
N ILE A 180 1.07 -22.79 -15.47
CA ILE A 180 0.80 -21.39 -15.85
C ILE A 180 2.11 -20.76 -16.32
N ARG A 181 2.03 -19.97 -17.39
CA ARG A 181 3.12 -19.18 -17.93
C ARG A 181 2.62 -17.83 -18.42
N SER A 182 2.25 -16.97 -17.48
CA SER A 182 1.73 -15.63 -17.79
C SER A 182 2.84 -14.62 -18.02
N ARG A 183 2.64 -13.76 -19.02
CA ARG A 183 3.54 -12.66 -19.37
C ARG A 183 2.70 -11.42 -19.63
N SER A 184 3.00 -10.36 -18.87
CA SER A 184 2.29 -9.09 -18.98
C SER A 184 3.26 -7.96 -19.26
N THR A 185 2.86 -7.06 -20.14
CA THR A 185 3.55 -5.81 -20.41
C THR A 185 2.53 -4.68 -20.29
N ILE A 186 2.87 -3.70 -19.48
CA ILE A 186 2.03 -2.53 -19.22
C ILE A 186 2.84 -1.28 -19.52
N ASN A 187 2.32 -0.44 -20.42
CA ASN A 187 2.86 0.87 -20.69
C ASN A 187 1.81 1.92 -20.32
N THR A 188 2.20 2.87 -19.49
CA THR A 188 1.33 3.98 -19.10
C THR A 188 2.03 5.30 -19.38
N PHE A 189 1.41 6.16 -20.16
CA PHE A 189 1.79 7.55 -20.35
C PHE A 189 0.81 8.42 -19.58
N PHE A 190 1.32 9.44 -18.90
CA PHE A 190 0.44 10.37 -18.21
C PHE A 190 0.93 11.81 -18.30
N GLY A 191 -0.02 12.74 -18.23
CA GLY A 191 0.21 14.15 -18.11
C GLY A 191 -0.76 14.75 -17.11
N GLN A 192 -0.30 15.74 -16.34
CA GLN A 192 -1.12 16.44 -15.35
C GLN A 192 -0.72 17.91 -15.28
N VAL A 193 -1.72 18.77 -15.17
CA VAL A 193 -1.55 20.20 -14.91
C VAL A 193 -2.36 20.55 -13.67
N ASP A 194 -1.69 21.14 -12.68
CA ASP A 194 -2.26 21.63 -11.42
C ASP A 194 -2.17 23.15 -11.37
N GLY A 195 -3.23 23.81 -10.98
CA GLY A 195 -3.28 25.25 -10.78
C GLY A 195 -3.87 25.62 -9.42
N GLU A 196 -3.24 26.53 -8.70
CA GLU A 196 -3.76 27.14 -7.48
C GLU A 196 -3.73 28.65 -7.62
N TYR A 197 -4.83 29.33 -7.25
CA TYR A 197 -4.94 30.79 -7.25
C TYR A 197 -5.46 31.29 -5.91
N TYR A 198 -4.69 32.16 -5.27
CA TYR A 198 -4.99 32.78 -3.97
C TYR A 198 -5.56 34.18 -4.16
N LEU A 199 -6.85 34.38 -3.88
CA LEU A 199 -7.51 35.67 -3.92
C LEU A 199 -7.67 36.19 -2.49
N GLY A 200 -6.71 37.02 -2.10
CA GLY A 200 -6.58 37.51 -0.74
C GLY A 200 -6.22 36.37 0.23
N GLU A 201 -6.70 36.45 1.47
CA GLU A 201 -6.46 35.46 2.51
C GLU A 201 -7.63 34.46 2.67
N LYS A 202 -8.76 34.76 2.05
CA LYS A 202 -10.01 34.04 2.26
C LYS A 202 -10.32 33.00 1.18
N TRP A 203 -9.83 33.17 -0.04
CA TRP A 203 -10.21 32.34 -1.17
C TRP A 203 -9.00 31.61 -1.77
N LEU A 204 -9.19 30.31 -2.00
CA LEU A 204 -8.27 29.47 -2.78
C LEU A 204 -9.08 28.76 -3.86
N PHE A 205 -8.66 28.93 -5.10
CA PHE A 205 -9.18 28.21 -6.27
C PHE A 205 -8.13 27.19 -6.69
N THR A 206 -8.57 25.95 -6.90
CA THR A 206 -7.71 24.87 -7.39
C THR A 206 -8.33 24.27 -8.64
N ALA A 207 -7.51 24.00 -9.65
CA ALA A 207 -7.92 23.25 -10.84
C ALA A 207 -6.84 22.22 -11.17
N THR A 208 -7.27 21.01 -11.53
CA THR A 208 -6.37 19.95 -11.99
C THR A 208 -6.97 19.29 -13.21
N VAL A 209 -6.15 19.07 -14.23
CA VAL A 209 -6.49 18.25 -15.38
C VAL A 209 -5.44 17.17 -15.54
N SER A 210 -5.84 15.93 -15.69
CA SER A 210 -4.94 14.82 -15.96
C SER A 210 -5.43 13.92 -17.06
N ALA A 211 -4.49 13.34 -17.79
CA ALA A 211 -4.73 12.34 -18.83
C ALA A 211 -3.79 11.16 -18.64
N HIS A 212 -4.30 9.94 -18.77
CA HIS A 212 -3.54 8.71 -18.73
C HIS A 212 -3.88 7.87 -19.96
N GLN A 213 -2.88 7.25 -20.56
CA GLN A 213 -3.04 6.23 -21.61
C GLN A 213 -2.40 4.94 -21.11
N HIS A 214 -3.22 3.94 -20.91
CA HIS A 214 -2.79 2.59 -20.54
C HIS A 214 -2.80 1.69 -21.76
N LEU A 215 -1.71 0.95 -21.98
CA LEU A 215 -1.57 -0.09 -22.99
C LEU A 215 -1.15 -1.37 -22.26
N VAL A 216 -2.04 -2.35 -22.21
CA VAL A 216 -1.84 -3.58 -21.45
C VAL A 216 -1.93 -4.79 -22.36
N ARG A 217 -0.88 -5.57 -22.38
CA ARG A 217 -0.85 -6.88 -23.00
C ARG A 217 -0.55 -7.93 -21.96
N SER A 218 -1.49 -8.85 -21.74
CA SER A 218 -1.34 -9.96 -20.79
C SER A 218 -1.71 -11.26 -21.46
N ILE A 219 -0.75 -12.19 -21.53
CA ILE A 219 -0.91 -13.45 -22.26
C ILE A 219 -0.44 -14.60 -21.35
N ASP A 220 -1.27 -15.60 -21.17
CA ASP A 220 -0.86 -16.90 -20.67
C ASP A 220 -0.59 -17.87 -21.83
N LYS A 221 0.59 -18.46 -21.83
CA LYS A 221 1.06 -19.34 -22.91
C LYS A 221 0.72 -20.82 -22.69
N ASN A 222 0.16 -21.16 -21.53
CA ASN A 222 -0.02 -22.55 -21.11
C ASN A 222 -1.44 -22.90 -20.67
N ILE A 223 -2.40 -21.99 -20.81
CA ILE A 223 -3.79 -22.32 -20.48
C ILE A 223 -4.37 -23.25 -21.55
N ILE A 224 -5.07 -24.27 -21.09
CA ILE A 224 -5.95 -25.08 -21.93
C ILE A 224 -7.31 -24.37 -21.92
N PRO A 225 -7.82 -23.83 -23.04
CA PRO A 225 -9.16 -23.24 -23.10
C PRO A 225 -10.21 -24.26 -22.68
N MET A 226 -11.20 -23.82 -21.89
CA MET A 226 -12.23 -24.71 -21.33
C MET A 226 -13.40 -24.98 -22.29
N ASP A 227 -13.45 -24.34 -23.45
CA ASP A 227 -14.50 -24.59 -24.44
C ASP A 227 -14.13 -25.73 -25.39
N ASN A 228 -15.16 -26.35 -25.99
CA ASN A 228 -15.02 -27.52 -26.84
C ASN A 228 -14.29 -27.25 -28.18
N GLN A 229 -13.76 -26.06 -28.40
CA GLN A 229 -13.06 -25.65 -29.61
C GLN A 229 -11.52 -25.71 -29.45
N GLN A 230 -11.01 -26.50 -28.52
CA GLN A 230 -9.56 -26.66 -28.39
C GLN A 230 -8.96 -27.28 -29.64
N PRO A 231 -7.90 -26.64 -30.22
CA PRO A 231 -7.11 -27.30 -31.24
C PRO A 231 -6.56 -28.62 -30.69
N THR A 232 -6.70 -29.66 -31.46
CA THR A 232 -6.07 -30.98 -31.17
C THR A 232 -4.82 -31.11 -32.03
N ASP A 233 -3.82 -31.79 -31.49
CA ASP A 233 -2.68 -32.24 -32.28
C ASP A 233 -3.10 -33.36 -33.25
N PRO A 234 -2.22 -33.80 -34.18
CA PRO A 234 -2.52 -34.87 -35.12
C PRO A 234 -2.91 -36.19 -34.43
N ASN A 235 -2.61 -36.35 -33.14
CA ASN A 235 -2.93 -37.53 -32.34
C ASN A 235 -4.24 -37.40 -31.54
N GLY A 236 -4.97 -36.28 -31.73
CA GLY A 236 -6.21 -36.00 -31.01
C GLY A 236 -6.07 -35.44 -29.60
N ASN A 237 -4.84 -35.11 -29.14
CA ASN A 237 -4.61 -34.52 -27.84
C ASN A 237 -4.93 -33.02 -27.87
N LYS A 238 -5.55 -32.53 -26.83
CA LYS A 238 -5.81 -31.07 -26.68
C LYS A 238 -4.51 -30.29 -26.57
N THR A 239 -4.32 -29.31 -27.44
CA THR A 239 -3.12 -28.45 -27.44
C THR A 239 -3.31 -27.23 -26.56
N LYS A 240 -2.25 -26.82 -25.87
CA LYS A 240 -2.19 -25.55 -25.13
C LYS A 240 -2.08 -24.39 -26.12
N VAL A 241 -3.00 -23.45 -26.05
CA VAL A 241 -2.96 -22.23 -26.88
C VAL A 241 -2.77 -21.00 -25.99
N PRO A 242 -2.03 -19.97 -26.47
CA PRO A 242 -1.93 -18.72 -25.75
C PRO A 242 -3.31 -18.06 -25.60
N VAL A 243 -3.68 -17.70 -24.39
CA VAL A 243 -4.90 -16.93 -24.11
C VAL A 243 -4.53 -15.65 -23.37
N GLY A 244 -5.25 -14.56 -23.64
CA GLY A 244 -4.97 -13.31 -23.01
C GLY A 244 -5.67 -12.15 -23.70
N TYR A 245 -5.26 -10.94 -23.34
CA TYR A 245 -5.80 -9.71 -23.95
C TYR A 245 -4.68 -8.71 -24.27
N ASP A 246 -4.97 -7.87 -25.26
CA ASP A 246 -4.17 -6.71 -25.67
C ASP A 246 -5.14 -5.53 -25.78
N LYS A 247 -5.14 -4.65 -24.80
CA LYS A 247 -6.12 -3.58 -24.66
C LYS A 247 -5.47 -2.27 -24.26
N GLY A 248 -6.03 -1.19 -24.79
CA GLY A 248 -5.69 0.16 -24.37
C GLY A 248 -6.90 0.88 -23.79
N ARG A 249 -6.64 1.79 -22.83
CA ARG A 249 -7.65 2.67 -22.26
C ARG A 249 -7.09 4.06 -22.02
N ILE A 250 -7.80 5.07 -22.48
CA ILE A 250 -7.57 6.47 -22.14
C ILE A 250 -8.41 6.81 -20.91
N GLU A 251 -7.81 7.53 -19.98
CA GLU A 251 -8.49 8.05 -18.80
C GLU A 251 -8.23 9.55 -18.71
N LEU A 252 -9.28 10.35 -18.60
CA LEU A 252 -9.20 11.79 -18.41
C LEU A 252 -9.86 12.14 -17.07
N SER A 253 -9.31 13.13 -16.37
CA SER A 253 -9.93 13.66 -15.16
C SER A 253 -9.78 15.18 -15.12
N GLY A 254 -10.89 15.86 -14.89
CA GLY A 254 -10.96 17.27 -14.61
C GLY A 254 -11.48 17.51 -13.18
N TYR A 255 -10.77 18.33 -12.40
CA TYR A 255 -11.15 18.68 -11.04
C TYR A 255 -11.05 20.19 -10.84
N VAL A 256 -12.05 20.78 -10.20
CA VAL A 256 -12.03 22.16 -9.74
C VAL A 256 -12.51 22.24 -8.30
N SER A 257 -11.91 23.10 -7.49
CA SER A 257 -12.41 23.37 -6.15
C SER A 257 -12.24 24.82 -5.74
N ILE A 258 -13.13 25.24 -4.84
CA ILE A 258 -13.13 26.54 -4.22
C ILE A 258 -13.08 26.33 -2.70
N ARG A 259 -12.09 26.89 -2.05
CA ARG A 259 -12.02 26.97 -0.60
C ARG A 259 -12.26 28.40 -0.16
N TYR A 260 -13.19 28.59 0.76
CA TYR A 260 -13.55 29.88 1.34
C TYR A 260 -13.37 29.88 2.86
N ARG A 261 -12.67 30.86 3.39
CA ARG A 261 -12.50 31.11 4.82
C ARG A 261 -13.12 32.46 5.21
N PRO A 262 -14.43 32.49 5.50
CA PRO A 262 -15.10 33.75 5.90
C PRO A 262 -14.51 34.31 7.17
N THR A 263 -14.11 33.46 8.09
CA THR A 263 -13.50 33.82 9.38
C THR A 263 -12.24 32.98 9.62
N GLU A 264 -11.45 33.33 10.62
CA GLU A 264 -10.31 32.50 11.04
C GLU A 264 -10.74 31.10 11.55
N ARG A 265 -12.00 30.95 11.94
CA ARG A 265 -12.53 29.71 12.54
C ARG A 265 -13.20 28.77 11.57
N LEU A 266 -13.78 29.28 10.49
CA LEU A 266 -14.59 28.49 9.58
C LEU A 266 -13.90 28.35 8.21
N GLY A 267 -13.70 27.13 7.77
CA GLY A 267 -13.30 26.77 6.42
C GLY A 267 -14.40 26.01 5.71
N LEU A 268 -14.69 26.39 4.47
CA LEU A 268 -15.66 25.73 3.60
C LEU A 268 -14.96 25.39 2.28
N SER A 269 -15.17 24.20 1.74
CA SER A 269 -14.61 23.81 0.45
C SER A 269 -15.64 23.02 -0.36
N ILE A 270 -15.78 23.36 -1.63
CA ILE A 270 -16.59 22.63 -2.60
C ILE A 270 -15.66 22.18 -3.71
N GLY A 271 -15.70 20.91 -4.08
CA GLY A 271 -14.98 20.33 -5.20
C GLY A 271 -15.94 19.67 -6.17
N LEU A 272 -15.63 19.77 -7.46
CA LEU A 272 -16.32 19.09 -8.54
C LEU A 272 -15.28 18.36 -9.37
N ARG A 273 -15.55 17.10 -9.69
CA ARG A 273 -14.72 16.27 -10.56
C ARG A 273 -15.57 15.62 -11.62
N GLU A 274 -15.00 15.42 -12.80
CA GLU A 274 -15.54 14.59 -13.85
C GLU A 274 -14.43 13.73 -14.43
N GLU A 275 -14.73 12.48 -14.73
CA GLU A 275 -13.74 11.50 -15.20
C GLU A 275 -14.27 10.76 -16.42
N MET A 276 -13.37 10.41 -17.33
CA MET A 276 -13.65 9.57 -18.50
C MET A 276 -12.73 8.35 -18.49
N PHE A 277 -13.30 7.18 -18.71
CA PHE A 277 -12.58 5.91 -18.84
C PHE A 277 -12.95 5.25 -20.18
N GLY A 278 -12.01 5.25 -21.12
CA GLY A 278 -12.30 4.86 -22.50
C GLY A 278 -13.24 5.86 -23.15
N SER A 279 -14.49 5.47 -23.41
CA SER A 279 -15.54 6.34 -23.96
C SER A 279 -16.61 6.74 -22.94
N GLU A 280 -16.52 6.24 -21.69
CA GLU A 280 -17.53 6.48 -20.67
C GLU A 280 -17.15 7.62 -19.74
N TRP A 281 -18.06 8.58 -19.58
CA TRP A 281 -17.94 9.66 -18.61
C TRP A 281 -18.64 9.33 -17.30
N THR A 282 -18.10 9.79 -16.18
CA THR A 282 -18.85 9.84 -14.92
C THR A 282 -19.87 10.98 -14.99
N PRO A 283 -20.98 10.92 -14.25
CA PRO A 283 -21.66 12.12 -13.83
C PRO A 283 -20.71 13.00 -12.99
N ILE A 284 -21.03 14.29 -12.87
CA ILE A 284 -20.28 15.20 -12.00
C ILE A 284 -20.19 14.60 -10.58
N ILE A 285 -18.99 14.57 -10.04
CA ILE A 285 -18.65 14.02 -8.73
C ILE A 285 -18.45 15.19 -7.77
N PRO A 286 -19.48 15.57 -6.97
CA PRO A 286 -19.37 16.63 -5.99
C PRO A 286 -18.72 16.14 -4.71
N ALA A 287 -18.00 17.05 -4.04
CA ALA A 287 -17.51 16.88 -2.68
C ALA A 287 -17.63 18.21 -1.92
N PHE A 288 -18.06 18.13 -0.67
CA PHE A 288 -18.14 19.26 0.24
C PHE A 288 -17.35 18.94 1.51
N PHE A 289 -16.55 19.89 1.98
CA PHE A 289 -15.74 19.78 3.19
C PHE A 289 -15.93 21.05 4.04
N THR A 290 -15.98 20.87 5.35
CA THR A 290 -16.00 21.99 6.29
C THR A 290 -15.12 21.71 7.49
N ASP A 291 -14.48 22.76 7.98
CA ASP A 291 -13.71 22.74 9.23
C ASP A 291 -14.13 23.95 10.10
N TYR A 292 -14.31 23.71 11.41
CA TYR A 292 -14.65 24.75 12.37
C TYR A 292 -13.76 24.68 13.61
N LEU A 293 -12.99 25.74 13.85
CA LEU A 293 -12.15 25.88 15.03
C LEU A 293 -13.01 26.26 16.24
N ILE A 294 -13.37 25.26 17.07
CA ILE A 294 -14.19 25.41 18.26
C ILE A 294 -13.41 26.20 19.33
N SER A 295 -12.14 25.82 19.58
CA SER A 295 -11.32 26.43 20.60
C SER A 295 -9.87 26.62 20.13
N LYS A 296 -9.37 27.84 20.24
CA LYS A 296 -7.95 28.17 19.97
C LYS A 296 -7.01 27.57 21.02
N ARG A 297 -7.46 27.44 22.28
CA ARG A 297 -6.61 27.02 23.41
C ARG A 297 -6.14 25.56 23.29
N GLY A 298 -6.87 24.71 22.67
CA GLY A 298 -6.50 23.30 22.46
C GLY A 298 -6.48 22.93 20.98
N ASN A 299 -6.53 23.93 20.10
CA ASN A 299 -6.68 23.74 18.66
C ASN A 299 -7.76 22.69 18.33
N LEU A 300 -8.91 22.79 19.07
CA LEU A 300 -10.02 21.87 18.87
C LEU A 300 -10.79 22.26 17.62
N VAL A 301 -10.81 21.35 16.64
CA VAL A 301 -11.43 21.54 15.32
C VAL A 301 -12.46 20.44 15.08
N ALA A 302 -13.69 20.85 14.74
CA ALA A 302 -14.69 19.97 14.14
C ALA A 302 -14.50 19.93 12.62
N LYS A 303 -14.65 18.75 12.02
CA LYS A 303 -14.54 18.54 10.58
C LYS A 303 -15.74 17.73 10.10
N ALA A 304 -16.23 18.03 8.91
CA ALA A 304 -17.24 17.18 8.26
C ALA A 304 -17.03 17.19 6.74
N SER A 305 -17.37 16.08 6.11
CA SER A 305 -17.34 15.98 4.65
C SER A 305 -18.49 15.11 4.13
N ILE A 306 -18.87 15.37 2.90
CA ILE A 306 -19.71 14.51 2.05
C ILE A 306 -19.11 14.48 0.67
N SER A 307 -18.95 13.28 0.13
CA SER A 307 -18.42 13.10 -1.23
C SER A 307 -19.13 11.97 -1.95
N ARG A 308 -19.31 12.15 -3.26
CA ARG A 308 -19.69 11.08 -4.18
C ARG A 308 -18.42 10.44 -4.73
N ASN A 309 -18.41 9.12 -4.88
CA ASN A 309 -17.27 8.37 -5.36
C ASN A 309 -17.67 7.46 -6.53
N TYR A 310 -16.71 7.22 -7.44
CA TYR A 310 -16.84 6.27 -8.54
C TYR A 310 -15.58 5.43 -8.66
N ARG A 311 -15.75 4.16 -9.06
CA ARG A 311 -14.65 3.29 -9.44
C ARG A 311 -15.03 2.53 -10.70
N PHE A 312 -14.22 2.67 -11.74
CA PHE A 312 -14.35 1.88 -12.95
C PHE A 312 -13.72 0.50 -12.79
N PRO A 313 -14.27 -0.54 -13.45
CA PRO A 313 -13.62 -1.84 -13.51
C PRO A 313 -12.21 -1.72 -14.08
N SER A 314 -11.26 -2.45 -13.52
CA SER A 314 -9.91 -2.53 -14.06
C SER A 314 -9.92 -3.26 -15.41
N LEU A 315 -8.87 -3.10 -16.23
CA LEU A 315 -8.73 -3.88 -17.47
C LEU A 315 -8.66 -5.38 -17.17
N ASN A 316 -8.19 -5.77 -16.00
CA ASN A 316 -8.18 -7.16 -15.56
C ASN A 316 -9.59 -7.67 -15.23
N ASP A 317 -10.42 -6.87 -14.56
CA ASP A 317 -11.82 -7.22 -14.30
C ASP A 317 -12.60 -7.43 -15.61
N LEU A 318 -12.31 -6.61 -16.62
CA LEU A 318 -13.01 -6.66 -17.90
C LEU A 318 -12.52 -7.80 -18.83
N TYR A 319 -11.21 -8.03 -18.89
CA TYR A 319 -10.60 -8.80 -20.00
C TYR A 319 -9.71 -9.97 -19.58
N PHE A 320 -9.56 -10.23 -18.28
CA PHE A 320 -8.80 -11.39 -17.81
C PHE A 320 -9.42 -12.69 -18.34
N LEU A 321 -8.62 -13.57 -18.94
CA LEU A 321 -9.10 -14.87 -19.42
C LEU A 321 -8.54 -15.99 -18.54
N PRO A 322 -9.40 -16.94 -18.10
CA PRO A 322 -10.76 -17.20 -18.62
C PRO A 322 -11.90 -16.53 -17.84
N GLY A 323 -11.73 -15.50 -17.07
CA GLY A 323 -12.77 -15.05 -16.13
C GLY A 323 -13.24 -13.60 -16.24
N GLY A 324 -12.61 -12.73 -17.03
CA GLY A 324 -13.00 -11.33 -17.14
C GLY A 324 -14.46 -11.14 -17.62
N ASN A 325 -15.08 -10.02 -17.23
CA ASN A 325 -16.45 -9.69 -17.57
C ASN A 325 -16.54 -8.27 -18.16
N PRO A 326 -16.68 -8.13 -19.49
CA PRO A 326 -16.79 -6.84 -20.16
C PRO A 326 -18.05 -6.04 -19.82
N ASP A 327 -19.10 -6.69 -19.27
CA ASP A 327 -20.39 -6.07 -18.97
C ASP A 327 -20.46 -5.46 -17.56
N LEU A 328 -19.32 -5.40 -16.85
CA LEU A 328 -19.26 -4.81 -15.51
C LEU A 328 -19.62 -3.32 -15.54
N LYS A 329 -20.47 -2.95 -14.60
CA LYS A 329 -20.84 -1.57 -14.31
C LYS A 329 -19.82 -0.96 -13.36
N LYS A 330 -19.66 0.37 -13.41
CA LYS A 330 -18.87 1.14 -12.44
C LYS A 330 -19.50 1.09 -11.05
N GLU A 331 -18.66 0.95 -10.03
CA GLU A 331 -19.06 1.16 -8.63
C GLU A 331 -19.30 2.65 -8.41
N HIS A 332 -20.28 2.99 -7.59
CA HIS A 332 -20.52 4.37 -7.17
C HIS A 332 -21.11 4.41 -5.78
N GLY A 333 -20.97 5.54 -5.12
CA GLY A 333 -21.48 5.66 -3.76
C GLY A 333 -21.29 7.04 -3.16
N PHE A 334 -21.76 7.19 -1.93
CA PHE A 334 -21.58 8.37 -1.10
C PHE A 334 -20.82 8.00 0.17
N THR A 335 -19.93 8.89 0.59
CA THR A 335 -19.24 8.80 1.87
C THR A 335 -19.49 10.08 2.66
N TYR A 336 -19.80 9.91 3.92
CA TYR A 336 -20.02 10.95 4.94
C TYR A 336 -18.97 10.79 6.01
N ASP A 337 -18.34 11.89 6.43
CA ASP A 337 -17.41 11.88 7.55
C ASP A 337 -17.75 13.02 8.51
N ALA A 338 -17.62 12.76 9.81
CA ALA A 338 -17.70 13.76 10.84
C ALA A 338 -16.67 13.45 11.93
N GLY A 339 -15.89 14.44 12.34
CA GLY A 339 -14.81 14.20 13.27
C GLY A 339 -14.41 15.42 14.09
N LEU A 340 -13.67 15.13 15.15
CA LEU A 340 -13.05 16.11 16.03
C LEU A 340 -11.54 15.85 16.07
N SER A 341 -10.76 16.90 15.97
CA SER A 341 -9.32 16.83 16.20
C SER A 341 -8.86 17.90 17.16
N PHE A 342 -7.88 17.57 17.99
CA PHE A 342 -7.25 18.53 18.88
C PHE A 342 -5.73 18.36 18.90
N ALA A 343 -5.04 19.45 19.25
CA ALA A 343 -3.61 19.44 19.54
C ALA A 343 -3.34 20.46 20.64
N THR A 344 -2.86 19.99 21.76
CA THR A 344 -2.54 20.83 22.92
C THR A 344 -1.19 20.45 23.49
N GLY A 345 -0.58 21.34 24.24
CA GLY A 345 0.72 21.06 24.83
C GLY A 345 1.31 22.25 25.54
N ARG A 346 2.47 22.01 26.13
CA ARG A 346 3.35 23.03 26.70
C ARG A 346 4.73 22.85 26.08
N ASP A 347 5.21 23.90 25.43
CA ASP A 347 6.48 23.89 24.71
C ASP A 347 7.61 23.33 25.57
N GLY A 348 8.37 22.37 25.01
CA GLY A 348 9.49 21.71 25.67
C GLY A 348 9.11 20.73 26.80
N VAL A 349 7.81 20.54 27.10
CA VAL A 349 7.33 19.63 28.16
C VAL A 349 6.50 18.49 27.58
N TYR A 350 5.41 18.80 26.89
CA TYR A 350 4.56 17.79 26.27
C TYR A 350 3.77 18.34 25.09
N THR A 351 3.43 17.43 24.17
CA THR A 351 2.44 17.65 23.12
C THR A 351 1.46 16.48 23.15
N LEU A 352 0.18 16.76 23.17
CA LEU A 352 -0.90 15.79 23.07
C LEU A 352 -1.74 16.11 21.84
N ARG A 353 -1.99 15.13 20.99
CA ARG A 353 -2.84 15.24 19.79
C ARG A 353 -3.81 14.09 19.73
N GLY A 354 -5.00 14.36 19.19
CA GLY A 354 -6.00 13.33 18.98
C GLY A 354 -6.93 13.70 17.85
N GLU A 355 -7.48 12.67 17.23
CA GLU A 355 -8.50 12.78 16.20
C GLU A 355 -9.45 11.59 16.34
N ALA A 356 -10.75 11.85 16.30
CA ALA A 356 -11.78 10.83 16.21
C ALA A 356 -12.68 11.18 15.02
N THR A 357 -12.90 10.24 14.13
CA THR A 357 -13.73 10.41 12.93
C THR A 357 -14.73 9.28 12.85
N TRP A 358 -16.00 9.62 12.77
CA TRP A 358 -17.06 8.73 12.32
C TRP A 358 -17.17 8.83 10.80
N PHE A 359 -17.37 7.70 10.14
CA PHE A 359 -17.63 7.64 8.70
C PHE A 359 -18.80 6.71 8.41
N ASP A 360 -19.44 6.95 7.27
CA ASP A 360 -20.54 6.17 6.74
C ASP A 360 -20.47 6.19 5.22
N SER A 361 -20.49 5.02 4.57
CA SER A 361 -20.29 4.88 3.14
C SER A 361 -21.22 3.82 2.57
N TYR A 362 -22.00 4.22 1.56
CA TYR A 362 -22.86 3.35 0.76
C TYR A 362 -22.27 3.22 -0.64
N ILE A 363 -22.05 1.98 -1.09
CA ILE A 363 -21.42 1.68 -2.39
C ILE A 363 -22.28 0.69 -3.16
N ASP A 364 -22.78 1.12 -4.31
CA ASP A 364 -23.56 0.32 -5.25
C ASP A 364 -22.66 -0.34 -6.29
N ASN A 365 -23.14 -1.43 -6.88
CA ASN A 365 -22.46 -2.20 -7.92
C ASN A 365 -21.06 -2.67 -7.50
N TRP A 366 -20.86 -2.99 -6.23
CA TRP A 366 -19.58 -3.49 -5.74
C TRP A 366 -19.12 -4.69 -6.57
N ILE A 367 -17.90 -4.64 -7.09
CA ILE A 367 -17.33 -5.69 -7.92
C ILE A 367 -16.66 -6.73 -7.02
N VAL A 368 -17.13 -7.96 -7.13
CA VAL A 368 -16.55 -9.10 -6.42
C VAL A 368 -16.26 -10.24 -7.40
N TRP A 369 -15.11 -10.91 -7.21
CA TRP A 369 -14.77 -12.12 -7.95
C TRP A 369 -15.43 -13.31 -7.27
N LEU A 370 -16.20 -14.07 -8.03
CA LEU A 370 -16.93 -15.24 -7.57
C LEU A 370 -16.53 -16.48 -8.36
N PRO A 371 -16.46 -17.66 -7.71
CA PRO A 371 -16.22 -18.92 -8.40
C PRO A 371 -17.41 -19.27 -9.31
N THR A 372 -17.12 -19.82 -10.47
CA THR A 372 -18.12 -20.34 -11.40
C THR A 372 -18.21 -21.86 -11.30
N ALA A 373 -19.34 -22.45 -11.74
CA ALA A 373 -19.48 -23.89 -11.88
C ALA A 373 -18.44 -24.53 -12.84
N LYS A 374 -17.78 -23.73 -13.66
CA LYS A 374 -16.73 -24.17 -14.59
C LYS A 374 -15.33 -24.18 -13.97
N GLY A 375 -15.20 -23.87 -12.66
CA GLY A 375 -13.94 -23.94 -11.93
C GLY A 375 -12.99 -22.73 -12.08
N PHE A 376 -13.46 -21.62 -12.65
CA PHE A 376 -12.73 -20.36 -12.67
C PHE A 376 -13.50 -19.23 -11.98
N TRP A 377 -12.82 -18.16 -11.61
CA TRP A 377 -13.41 -17.00 -10.97
C TRP A 377 -13.79 -15.94 -12.02
N THR A 378 -14.93 -15.27 -11.81
CA THR A 378 -15.40 -14.17 -12.67
C THR A 378 -15.88 -13.00 -11.81
N PRO A 379 -15.59 -11.75 -12.19
CA PRO A 379 -16.08 -10.59 -11.48
C PRO A 379 -17.54 -10.28 -11.85
N LYS A 380 -18.33 -9.90 -10.87
CA LYS A 380 -19.73 -9.49 -11.03
C LYS A 380 -20.04 -8.27 -10.16
N ASN A 381 -20.99 -7.45 -10.59
CA ASN A 381 -21.61 -6.41 -9.78
C ASN A 381 -22.78 -7.02 -9.00
N VAL A 382 -22.52 -7.57 -7.84
CA VAL A 382 -23.54 -8.32 -7.09
C VAL A 382 -23.81 -7.79 -5.70
N LYS A 383 -23.08 -6.75 -5.30
CA LYS A 383 -23.12 -6.30 -3.92
C LYS A 383 -23.43 -4.80 -3.83
N GLU A 384 -24.31 -4.47 -2.89
CA GLU A 384 -24.42 -3.17 -2.27
C GLU A 384 -23.71 -3.28 -0.92
N VAL A 385 -22.77 -2.40 -0.64
CA VAL A 385 -21.96 -2.46 0.57
C VAL A 385 -22.21 -1.20 1.40
N HIS A 386 -22.59 -1.41 2.67
CA HIS A 386 -22.63 -0.38 3.68
C HIS A 386 -21.42 -0.54 4.61
N ALA A 387 -20.47 0.38 4.53
CA ALA A 387 -19.31 0.44 5.41
C ALA A 387 -19.41 1.65 6.32
N TYR A 388 -19.34 1.46 7.62
CA TYR A 388 -19.44 2.53 8.60
C TYR A 388 -18.53 2.28 9.79
N GLY A 389 -18.32 3.29 10.61
CA GLY A 389 -17.50 3.07 11.80
C GLY A 389 -16.90 4.30 12.42
N VAL A 390 -15.93 4.04 13.29
CA VAL A 390 -15.18 5.08 14.01
C VAL A 390 -13.71 4.77 13.95
N GLU A 391 -12.93 5.78 13.58
CA GLU A 391 -11.47 5.76 13.64
C GLU A 391 -10.98 6.75 14.70
N VAL A 392 -10.05 6.31 15.54
CA VAL A 392 -9.42 7.15 16.57
C VAL A 392 -7.91 7.11 16.39
N LYS A 393 -7.29 8.29 16.41
CA LYS A 393 -5.83 8.47 16.42
C LYS A 393 -5.44 9.28 17.65
N ALA A 394 -4.40 8.88 18.36
CA ALA A 394 -3.87 9.61 19.49
C ALA A 394 -2.34 9.63 19.44
N GLY A 395 -1.74 10.75 19.83
CA GLY A 395 -0.29 10.90 19.88
C GLY A 395 0.13 11.72 21.08
N LEU A 396 1.21 11.29 21.71
CA LEU A 396 1.78 11.91 22.89
C LEU A 396 3.29 12.04 22.72
N ASP A 397 3.84 13.23 22.94
CA ASP A 397 5.27 13.48 23.10
C ASP A 397 5.50 14.16 24.44
N VAL A 398 6.40 13.60 25.27
CA VAL A 398 6.68 14.12 26.62
C VAL A 398 8.18 14.13 26.87
N GLN A 399 8.70 15.26 27.33
CA GLN A 399 10.04 15.38 27.91
C GLN A 399 9.95 14.98 29.40
N LEU A 400 10.21 13.71 29.72
CA LEU A 400 10.11 13.19 31.07
C LEU A 400 11.17 13.77 32.02
N ALA A 401 12.39 13.97 31.50
CA ALA A 401 13.50 14.60 32.18
C ALA A 401 14.49 15.14 31.15
N LYS A 402 15.55 15.83 31.57
CA LYS A 402 16.54 16.46 30.68
C LYS A 402 16.99 15.57 29.50
N ASP A 403 17.22 14.30 29.76
CA ASP A 403 17.77 13.33 28.79
C ASP A 403 16.76 12.25 28.38
N TRP A 404 15.52 12.30 28.88
CA TRP A 404 14.49 11.29 28.66
C TRP A 404 13.30 11.85 27.91
N GLN A 405 13.01 11.28 26.77
CA GLN A 405 11.84 11.62 25.96
C GLN A 405 11.00 10.37 25.71
N LEU A 406 9.69 10.48 25.88
CA LEU A 406 8.70 9.48 25.50
C LEU A 406 7.86 10.02 24.35
N SER A 407 7.72 9.24 23.29
CA SER A 407 6.75 9.48 22.22
C SER A 407 5.88 8.23 22.06
N ALA A 408 4.58 8.41 21.91
CA ALA A 408 3.66 7.32 21.66
C ALA A 408 2.59 7.75 20.65
N ASP A 409 2.32 6.89 19.68
CA ASP A 409 1.23 7.04 18.71
C ASP A 409 0.38 5.78 18.73
N GLY A 410 -0.94 5.95 18.70
CA GLY A 410 -1.90 4.87 18.67
C GLY A 410 -3.04 5.16 17.71
N ASN A 411 -3.58 4.11 17.13
CA ASN A 411 -4.80 4.15 16.34
C ASN A 411 -5.70 2.97 16.69
N PHE A 412 -6.99 3.22 16.60
CA PHE A 412 -8.06 2.24 16.75
C PHE A 412 -9.06 2.46 15.63
N SER A 413 -9.56 1.37 15.05
CA SER A 413 -10.62 1.40 14.05
C SER A 413 -11.66 0.33 14.37
N TRP A 414 -12.92 0.74 14.29
CA TRP A 414 -14.09 -0.14 14.25
C TRP A 414 -14.79 0.13 12.94
N THR A 415 -14.79 -0.87 12.03
CA THR A 415 -15.12 -0.69 10.61
C THR A 415 -15.95 -1.84 10.05
N PRO A 416 -17.19 -2.04 10.53
CA PRO A 416 -18.13 -2.95 9.91
C PRO A 416 -18.31 -2.62 8.42
N SER A 417 -18.36 -3.65 7.59
CA SER A 417 -18.56 -3.55 6.13
C SER A 417 -19.53 -4.64 5.72
N ILE A 418 -20.80 -4.28 5.61
CA ILE A 418 -21.92 -5.21 5.50
C ILE A 418 -22.43 -5.27 4.07
N ASN A 419 -22.67 -6.47 3.58
CA ASN A 419 -23.32 -6.69 2.31
C ASN A 419 -24.84 -6.49 2.41
N HIS A 420 -25.39 -5.53 1.70
CA HIS A 420 -26.83 -5.22 1.62
C HIS A 420 -27.42 -5.49 0.23
N GLY A 421 -26.64 -6.00 -0.72
CA GLY A 421 -27.10 -6.27 -2.08
C GLY A 421 -28.13 -7.39 -2.16
N ASP A 422 -28.75 -7.53 -3.34
CA ASP A 422 -29.69 -8.61 -3.62
C ASP A 422 -29.02 -9.98 -3.59
N PRO A 423 -29.73 -11.05 -3.18
CA PRO A 423 -29.23 -12.41 -3.28
C PRO A 423 -28.91 -12.78 -4.73
N VAL A 424 -27.75 -13.41 -4.95
CA VAL A 424 -27.36 -13.93 -6.27
C VAL A 424 -28.23 -15.12 -6.66
N ASP A 425 -28.64 -15.90 -5.67
CA ASP A 425 -29.57 -17.03 -5.76
C ASP A 425 -30.26 -17.27 -4.41
N TRP A 426 -31.16 -18.23 -4.35
CA TRP A 426 -31.92 -18.56 -3.15
C TRP A 426 -31.08 -19.20 -2.01
N TYR A 427 -29.87 -19.62 -2.29
CA TYR A 427 -28.90 -20.11 -1.31
C TYR A 427 -27.93 -19.03 -0.81
N ASP A 428 -27.96 -17.82 -1.36
CA ASP A 428 -27.04 -16.76 -0.99
C ASP A 428 -27.30 -16.28 0.45
N LYS A 429 -26.47 -16.77 1.36
CA LYS A 429 -26.49 -16.39 2.78
C LYS A 429 -25.59 -15.19 3.08
N ALA A 430 -25.06 -14.50 2.08
CA ALA A 430 -24.12 -13.39 2.25
C ALA A 430 -24.78 -12.06 2.61
N ILE A 431 -26.12 -11.96 2.48
CA ILE A 431 -26.86 -10.73 2.76
C ILE A 431 -26.89 -10.46 4.27
N GLY A 432 -26.63 -9.22 4.66
CA GLY A 432 -26.51 -8.79 6.07
C GLY A 432 -25.22 -9.29 6.76
N LYS A 433 -24.24 -9.77 5.99
CA LYS A 433 -22.98 -10.33 6.52
C LYS A 433 -21.80 -9.39 6.28
N GLN A 434 -20.82 -9.48 7.21
CA GLN A 434 -19.54 -8.80 7.08
C GLN A 434 -18.78 -9.28 5.84
N LEU A 435 -18.14 -8.37 5.12
CA LEU A 435 -17.28 -8.73 4.00
C LEU A 435 -16.10 -9.59 4.46
N VAL A 436 -15.70 -10.53 3.61
CA VAL A 436 -14.60 -11.46 3.90
C VAL A 436 -13.25 -10.74 4.01
N TYR A 437 -12.37 -11.23 4.87
CA TYR A 437 -11.02 -10.74 5.14
C TYR A 437 -10.94 -9.29 5.66
N ILE A 438 -12.03 -8.64 6.00
CA ILE A 438 -12.06 -7.33 6.63
C ILE A 438 -12.23 -7.50 8.13
N PRO A 439 -11.26 -7.08 8.97
CA PRO A 439 -11.42 -7.11 10.42
C PRO A 439 -12.44 -6.05 10.85
N GLU A 440 -13.32 -6.40 11.76
CA GLU A 440 -14.26 -5.42 12.32
C GLU A 440 -13.55 -4.44 13.27
N PHE A 441 -12.55 -4.94 14.02
CA PHE A 441 -11.73 -4.14 14.92
C PHE A 441 -10.25 -4.28 14.57
N SER A 442 -9.55 -3.15 14.59
CA SER A 442 -8.09 -3.13 14.57
C SER A 442 -7.54 -2.04 15.47
N ALA A 443 -6.37 -2.28 16.06
CA ALA A 443 -5.69 -1.31 16.89
C ALA A 443 -4.19 -1.44 16.75
N SER A 444 -3.46 -0.33 16.89
CA SER A 444 -2.01 -0.37 17.02
C SER A 444 -1.48 0.73 17.93
N VAL A 445 -0.35 0.46 18.57
CA VAL A 445 0.38 1.40 19.39
C VAL A 445 1.87 1.29 19.05
N THR A 446 2.53 2.43 18.85
CA THR A 446 3.98 2.51 18.74
C THR A 446 4.49 3.48 19.81
N GLY A 447 5.39 3.01 20.67
CA GLY A 447 6.03 3.82 21.70
C GLY A 447 7.53 3.89 21.50
N HIS A 448 8.11 5.06 21.71
CA HIS A 448 9.55 5.31 21.68
C HIS A 448 9.99 5.93 23.00
N LEU A 449 10.91 5.26 23.67
CA LEU A 449 11.60 5.83 24.83
C LEU A 449 13.03 6.14 24.42
N THR A 450 13.37 7.43 24.42
CA THR A 450 14.72 7.90 24.07
C THR A 450 15.43 8.36 25.33
N TYR A 451 16.64 7.85 25.52
CA TYR A 451 17.56 8.30 26.56
C TYR A 451 18.92 8.62 25.95
N ARG A 452 19.25 9.92 25.85
CA ARG A 452 20.46 10.38 25.18
C ARG A 452 20.55 9.83 23.74
N SER A 453 21.52 8.91 23.52
CA SER A 453 21.78 8.25 22.24
C SER A 453 21.16 6.86 22.12
N TRP A 454 20.37 6.44 23.10
CA TRP A 454 19.62 5.18 23.08
C TRP A 454 18.18 5.44 22.72
N ARG A 455 17.60 4.57 21.88
CA ARG A 455 16.17 4.56 21.57
C ARG A 455 15.62 3.15 21.71
N PHE A 456 14.72 2.97 22.66
CA PHE A 456 13.90 1.77 22.75
C PHE A 456 12.58 2.02 22.03
N THR A 457 12.14 1.05 21.23
CA THR A 457 10.84 1.11 20.55
C THR A 457 10.03 -0.14 20.87
N TYR A 458 8.78 0.04 21.22
CA TYR A 458 7.78 -1.02 21.31
C TYR A 458 6.68 -0.76 20.31
N LYS A 459 6.32 -1.80 19.53
CA LYS A 459 5.18 -1.77 18.62
C LYS A 459 4.23 -2.89 19.00
N TRP A 460 2.96 -2.58 19.01
CA TRP A 460 1.89 -3.52 19.24
C TRP A 460 0.78 -3.30 18.22
N CYS A 461 0.19 -4.38 17.70
CA CYS A 461 -1.01 -4.31 16.89
C CYS A 461 -1.94 -5.48 17.21
N TYR A 462 -3.23 -5.25 17.00
CA TYR A 462 -4.31 -6.22 17.14
C TYR A 462 -5.22 -6.17 15.93
N TYR A 463 -5.64 -7.36 15.48
CA TYR A 463 -6.68 -7.54 14.48
C TYR A 463 -7.70 -8.54 15.00
N SER A 464 -8.98 -8.18 14.92
CA SER A 464 -10.07 -9.09 15.22
C SER A 464 -10.12 -10.24 14.22
N GLU A 465 -10.96 -11.21 14.46
CA GLU A 465 -11.24 -12.28 13.51
C GLU A 465 -11.72 -11.71 12.16
N ARG A 466 -11.44 -12.44 11.09
CA ARG A 466 -11.86 -12.10 9.73
C ARG A 466 -12.52 -13.31 9.12
N PHE A 467 -13.73 -13.13 8.63
CA PHE A 467 -14.44 -14.19 7.93
C PHE A 467 -13.76 -14.52 6.60
N THR A 468 -13.79 -15.76 6.22
CA THR A 468 -13.22 -16.26 4.95
C THR A 468 -14.29 -16.76 4.00
N THR A 469 -15.52 -16.93 4.52
CA THR A 469 -16.72 -17.31 3.76
C THR A 469 -17.74 -16.17 3.82
N SER A 470 -18.48 -15.97 2.74
CA SER A 470 -19.44 -14.86 2.62
C SER A 470 -20.66 -15.00 3.54
N ASP A 471 -20.98 -16.18 4.02
CA ASP A 471 -22.04 -16.46 5.00
C ASP A 471 -21.59 -16.26 6.46
N ASN A 472 -20.32 -15.85 6.67
CA ASN A 472 -19.68 -15.69 7.96
C ASN A 472 -19.74 -16.95 8.85
N ASP A 473 -19.45 -18.10 8.27
CA ASP A 473 -19.47 -19.37 9.02
C ASP A 473 -18.44 -19.37 10.16
N MET A 474 -18.91 -19.54 11.38
CA MET A 474 -18.10 -19.63 12.60
C MET A 474 -17.86 -21.07 13.06
N LYS A 475 -18.53 -22.04 12.45
CA LYS A 475 -18.54 -23.44 12.91
C LYS A 475 -17.40 -24.25 12.31
N THR A 476 -17.01 -23.94 11.08
CA THR A 476 -15.94 -24.65 10.40
C THR A 476 -14.57 -24.01 10.67
N LYS A 477 -13.50 -24.81 10.61
CA LYS A 477 -12.12 -24.31 10.75
C LYS A 477 -11.71 -23.34 9.63
N ILE A 478 -12.37 -23.47 8.46
CA ILE A 478 -12.09 -22.66 7.28
C ILE A 478 -12.94 -21.39 7.22
N GLY A 479 -13.92 -21.21 8.10
CA GLY A 479 -14.86 -20.07 8.07
C GLY A 479 -14.26 -18.75 8.52
N ARG A 480 -13.11 -18.78 9.19
CA ARG A 480 -12.45 -17.56 9.71
C ARG A 480 -10.95 -17.69 9.87
N VAL A 481 -10.27 -16.56 9.78
CA VAL A 481 -8.92 -16.36 10.31
C VAL A 481 -9.03 -15.89 11.75
N LYS A 482 -8.34 -16.56 12.68
CA LYS A 482 -8.36 -16.22 14.12
C LYS A 482 -7.87 -14.79 14.37
N PRO A 483 -8.36 -14.11 15.43
CA PRO A 483 -7.79 -12.86 15.85
C PRO A 483 -6.34 -13.08 16.33
N TYR A 484 -5.52 -12.07 16.20
CA TYR A 484 -4.14 -12.11 16.67
C TYR A 484 -3.65 -10.73 17.09
N PHE A 485 -2.63 -10.72 17.90
CA PHE A 485 -1.87 -9.51 18.22
C PHE A 485 -0.39 -9.76 17.96
N MET A 486 0.32 -8.70 17.60
CA MET A 486 1.76 -8.72 17.35
C MET A 486 2.44 -7.73 18.26
N SER A 487 3.59 -8.12 18.79
CA SER A 487 4.44 -7.24 19.58
C SER A 487 5.87 -7.32 19.07
N ASP A 488 6.43 -6.16 18.72
CA ASP A 488 7.81 -6.04 18.28
C ASP A 488 8.56 -5.08 19.19
N ILE A 489 9.82 -5.36 19.43
CA ILE A 489 10.72 -4.46 20.15
C ILE A 489 11.95 -4.15 19.31
N SER A 490 12.52 -2.99 19.51
CA SER A 490 13.85 -2.66 19.00
C SER A 490 14.62 -1.78 19.96
N LEU A 491 15.92 -1.98 19.96
CA LEU A 491 16.87 -1.14 20.68
C LEU A 491 17.91 -0.60 19.70
N GLU A 492 18.05 0.71 19.68
CA GLU A 492 19.00 1.42 18.83
C GLU A 492 19.97 2.23 19.68
N LYS A 493 21.24 2.20 19.30
CA LYS A 493 22.31 3.03 19.90
C LYS A 493 23.01 3.82 18.80
N ALA A 494 22.97 5.16 18.93
CA ALA A 494 23.73 6.06 18.07
C ALA A 494 25.09 6.41 18.67
N PHE A 495 26.12 6.46 17.81
CA PHE A 495 27.50 6.83 18.12
C PHE A 495 27.89 7.97 17.18
N SER A 496 28.55 8.99 17.71
CA SER A 496 29.03 10.12 16.91
C SER A 496 30.56 10.21 17.00
N PHE A 497 31.22 9.88 15.88
CA PHE A 497 32.66 9.98 15.72
C PHE A 497 33.04 11.23 14.90
N ARG A 498 34.31 11.59 14.86
CA ARG A 498 34.76 12.74 14.02
C ARG A 498 34.54 12.49 12.53
N TRP A 499 34.63 11.25 12.09
CA TRP A 499 34.56 10.83 10.68
C TRP A 499 33.17 10.31 10.24
N ALA A 500 32.32 9.86 11.17
CA ALA A 500 30.97 9.37 10.85
C ALA A 500 30.05 9.39 12.07
N ASP A 501 28.74 9.44 11.81
CA ASP A 501 27.71 8.98 12.74
C ASP A 501 27.36 7.53 12.39
N LEU A 502 27.33 6.67 13.42
CA LEU A 502 26.94 5.26 13.29
C LEU A 502 25.71 5.00 14.14
N SER A 503 24.83 4.10 13.70
CA SER A 503 23.74 3.59 14.51
C SER A 503 23.69 2.06 14.40
N LEU A 504 23.62 1.38 15.55
CA LEU A 504 23.38 -0.06 15.63
C LEU A 504 22.00 -0.29 16.21
N LYS A 505 21.15 -1.03 15.48
CA LYS A 505 19.78 -1.33 15.87
C LYS A 505 19.53 -2.83 15.83
N GLY A 506 19.10 -3.40 16.95
CA GLY A 506 18.54 -4.75 17.03
C GLY A 506 17.02 -4.70 17.06
N VAL A 507 16.38 -5.62 16.37
CA VAL A 507 14.92 -5.78 16.29
C VAL A 507 14.55 -7.21 16.63
N ILE A 508 13.53 -7.39 17.44
CA ILE A 508 12.86 -8.68 17.68
C ILE A 508 11.41 -8.50 17.25
N ASN A 509 11.03 -9.21 16.20
CA ASN A 509 9.67 -9.25 15.70
C ASN A 509 8.93 -10.42 16.33
N ASN A 510 7.62 -10.25 16.55
CA ASN A 510 6.76 -11.24 17.17
C ASN A 510 7.32 -11.75 18.51
N LEU A 511 7.55 -10.83 19.44
CA LEU A 511 8.20 -11.05 20.73
C LEU A 511 7.60 -12.21 21.54
N PHE A 512 6.27 -12.37 21.49
CA PHE A 512 5.55 -13.41 22.21
C PHE A 512 5.39 -14.71 21.44
N ASN A 513 6.05 -14.82 20.27
CA ASN A 513 6.07 -16.02 19.45
C ASN A 513 4.67 -16.50 19.03
N GLU A 514 3.77 -15.55 18.73
CA GLU A 514 2.40 -15.81 18.32
C GLU A 514 2.35 -16.57 17.00
N GLU A 515 1.51 -17.60 16.91
CA GLU A 515 1.22 -18.33 15.68
C GLU A 515 0.00 -17.71 15.02
N TYR A 516 0.19 -17.09 13.88
CA TYR A 516 -0.87 -16.35 13.20
C TYR A 516 -0.87 -16.54 11.68
N GLN A 517 -1.99 -16.21 11.08
CA GLN A 517 -2.21 -16.19 9.64
C GLN A 517 -2.77 -14.83 9.24
N SER A 518 -2.24 -14.23 8.18
CA SER A 518 -2.82 -13.02 7.58
C SER A 518 -3.97 -13.35 6.63
N VAL A 519 -3.88 -14.47 5.96
CA VAL A 519 -4.88 -15.09 5.09
C VAL A 519 -4.98 -16.56 5.50
N LEU A 520 -6.17 -17.14 5.38
CA LEU A 520 -6.40 -18.55 5.72
C LEU A 520 -5.39 -19.45 4.99
N SER A 521 -4.83 -20.40 5.73
CA SER A 521 -3.81 -21.34 5.24
C SER A 521 -2.52 -20.69 4.72
N ARG A 522 -2.24 -19.42 5.13
CA ARG A 522 -0.97 -18.74 4.91
C ARG A 522 -0.31 -18.43 6.25
N PRO A 523 0.47 -19.36 6.79
CA PRO A 523 1.20 -19.15 8.03
C PRO A 523 2.22 -18.03 7.87
N MET A 524 2.46 -17.32 8.97
CA MET A 524 3.39 -16.20 9.03
C MET A 524 4.58 -16.54 9.93
N PRO A 525 5.73 -15.83 9.78
CA PRO A 525 6.89 -16.06 10.62
C PRO A 525 6.58 -15.87 12.10
N ARG A 526 7.06 -16.78 12.91
CA ARG A 526 7.05 -16.69 14.37
C ARG A 526 8.14 -15.71 14.84
N LEU A 527 8.53 -15.77 16.11
CA LEU A 527 9.62 -14.94 16.65
C LEU A 527 10.84 -14.96 15.72
N ASN A 528 11.29 -13.77 15.33
CA ASN A 528 12.45 -13.58 14.46
C ASN A 528 13.17 -12.28 14.81
N TYR A 529 14.41 -12.12 14.33
CA TYR A 529 15.25 -10.98 14.66
C TYR A 529 15.98 -10.43 13.46
N GLU A 530 16.36 -9.15 13.56
CA GLU A 530 17.15 -8.41 12.58
C GLU A 530 18.14 -7.48 13.29
N ILE A 531 19.26 -7.23 12.65
CA ILE A 531 20.28 -6.31 13.13
C ILE A 531 20.64 -5.38 11.96
N PHE A 532 20.65 -4.07 12.22
CA PHE A 532 21.00 -3.05 11.25
C PHE A 532 22.18 -2.22 11.72
N LEU A 533 23.12 -1.95 10.83
CA LEU A 533 24.20 -0.99 10.97
C LEU A 533 23.99 0.15 9.96
N ASP A 534 23.78 1.38 10.47
CA ASP A 534 23.67 2.59 9.66
C ASP A 534 24.95 3.41 9.79
N ILE A 535 25.52 3.86 8.68
CA ILE A 535 26.77 4.61 8.58
C ILE A 535 26.51 5.89 7.79
N ARG A 536 26.83 7.05 8.40
CA ARG A 536 26.75 8.36 7.80
C ARG A 536 28.09 9.08 7.94
N PRO A 537 28.97 9.02 6.92
CA PRO A 537 30.24 9.72 6.93
C PRO A 537 30.07 11.25 7.06
N LYS A 538 30.95 11.87 7.81
CA LYS A 538 31.00 13.31 7.98
C LYS A 538 32.07 13.89 7.04
N TRP A 539 31.62 14.54 5.99
CA TRP A 539 32.51 15.29 5.13
C TRP A 539 32.84 16.60 5.83
N GLY A 540 34.11 16.87 6.08
CA GLY A 540 34.55 18.11 6.73
C GLY A 540 33.91 19.32 6.02
N LYS A 541 33.18 20.13 6.76
CA LYS A 541 32.78 21.45 6.26
C LYS A 541 34.07 22.16 5.85
N ARG A 542 34.30 22.33 4.55
CA ARG A 542 35.29 23.32 4.09
C ARG A 542 34.83 24.63 4.70
N ASN A 543 35.58 25.10 5.71
CA ASN A 543 35.44 26.45 6.20
C ASN A 543 35.52 27.36 4.96
N LYS A 544 34.41 27.91 4.54
CA LYS A 544 34.42 29.10 3.70
C LYS A 544 35.05 30.16 4.61
N LYS A 545 36.36 30.28 4.57
CA LYS A 545 37.04 31.53 4.98
C LYS A 545 36.47 32.61 4.07
N GLN A 546 35.98 33.62 4.71
CA GLN A 546 35.47 34.90 4.25
C GLN A 546 36.13 35.41 2.98
#